data_2cf6d1d073bbc0e1a73b07c19a28dcd5
#
_entry.id   2cf6d1d073bbc0e1a73b07c19a28dcd5
#
_cell.length_a   1.000
_cell.length_b   1.000
_cell.length_c   1.000
_cell.angle_alpha   90.00
_cell.angle_beta   90.00
_cell.angle_gamma   90.00
#
_symmetry.space_group_name_H-M   'P 1'
#
loop_
_entity.id
_entity.type
_entity.pdbx_description
1 polymer ?
#
loop_
_entity_poly.entity_id
_entity_poly.type
_entity_poly.pdbx_seq_one_letter_code
_entity_poly.pdbx_strand_id
1 'polypeptide(L)'
;MHTFVVLAYKESSYLEECIKSVLNQKYPSKVVIATSTPNQYIENIADKYSLAIKVNPNPGKGIGYDFDFAVSCGETELTTVAHQDDIYDYEYSDCIVKAYLKNPNSLIVFSDYYEIRDKGNVYSNINLKIKRILLLPMRSKKISSTKFGKRLSLRFGNSICCPAVTFVIDNIKSKDIFKCDFVCDVDWFAWEKLSLKDGKFTFLNNPLMGHRVHEESTTTEIINDRIRTKEDLVMFQKFWPKFISNLINKFYVKAENSNS
;
A
#
# COMPACT_ATOMS: atom_id res chain seq x y z
N MET A 1 -16.87 7.42 8.03
CA MET A 1 -16.55 7.35 6.61
C MET A 1 -15.09 6.95 6.38
N HIS A 2 -14.09 7.35 7.22
CA HIS A 2 -12.70 6.96 7.05
C HIS A 2 -12.06 6.44 8.34
N THR A 3 -11.31 5.34 8.23
CA THR A 3 -10.52 4.74 9.32
C THR A 3 -9.09 4.54 8.87
N PHE A 4 -8.12 5.00 9.67
CA PHE A 4 -6.75 4.53 9.60
C PHE A 4 -6.58 3.30 10.50
N VAL A 5 -6.02 2.25 9.96
CA VAL A 5 -5.56 1.08 10.70
C VAL A 5 -4.05 1.08 10.65
N VAL A 6 -3.41 1.46 11.74
CA VAL A 6 -1.94 1.45 11.84
C VAL A 6 -1.48 0.02 12.08
N LEU A 7 -0.82 -0.57 11.09
CA LEU A 7 -0.30 -1.92 11.17
C LEU A 7 1.07 -1.90 11.87
N ALA A 8 1.08 -2.26 13.16
CA ALA A 8 2.27 -2.31 14.00
C ALA A 8 2.84 -3.74 14.04
N TYR A 9 4.16 -3.85 13.86
CA TYR A 9 4.89 -5.11 13.90
C TYR A 9 6.17 -4.96 14.70
N LYS A 10 6.33 -5.76 15.77
CA LYS A 10 7.45 -5.64 16.71
C LYS A 10 7.57 -4.22 17.30
N GLU A 11 8.76 -3.83 17.69
CA GLU A 11 9.09 -2.47 18.11
C GLU A 11 9.60 -1.67 16.90
N SER A 12 9.08 -0.47 16.72
CA SER A 12 9.54 0.45 15.67
C SER A 12 9.61 1.87 16.21
N SER A 13 10.78 2.48 16.11
CA SER A 13 11.00 3.87 16.51
C SER A 13 10.14 4.87 15.73
N TYR A 14 9.58 4.46 14.60
CA TYR A 14 8.75 5.29 13.73
C TYR A 14 7.25 5.23 14.06
N LEU A 15 6.79 4.22 14.83
CA LEU A 15 5.38 4.00 15.12
C LEU A 15 4.69 5.23 15.70
N GLU A 16 5.33 5.93 16.62
CA GLU A 16 4.75 7.11 17.25
C GLU A 16 4.60 8.27 16.25
N GLU A 17 5.55 8.44 15.34
CA GLU A 17 5.49 9.47 14.30
C GLU A 17 4.36 9.19 13.30
N CYS A 18 4.20 7.94 12.89
CA CYS A 18 3.08 7.50 12.07
C CYS A 18 1.73 7.81 12.75
N ILE A 19 1.56 7.40 14.02
CA ILE A 19 0.33 7.66 14.79
C ILE A 19 0.02 9.15 14.88
N LYS A 20 1.01 10.00 15.17
CA LYS A 20 0.82 11.46 15.18
C LYS A 20 0.32 11.98 13.83
N SER A 21 0.86 11.47 12.73
CA SER A 21 0.47 11.90 11.39
C SER A 21 -0.98 11.53 11.03
N VAL A 22 -1.42 10.31 11.41
CA VAL A 22 -2.81 9.86 11.14
C VAL A 22 -3.84 10.45 12.10
N LEU A 23 -3.43 10.89 13.28
CA LEU A 23 -4.27 11.63 14.22
C LEU A 23 -4.43 13.11 13.80
N ASN A 24 -3.39 13.68 13.20
CA ASN A 24 -3.37 15.07 12.75
C ASN A 24 -3.89 15.22 11.31
N GLN A 25 -5.12 14.81 11.05
CA GLN A 25 -5.72 14.87 9.72
C GLN A 25 -6.80 15.95 9.64
N LYS A 26 -6.89 16.64 8.50
CA LYS A 26 -7.90 17.67 8.22
C LYS A 26 -9.32 17.10 8.26
N TYR A 27 -9.55 15.93 7.67
CA TYR A 27 -10.81 15.19 7.83
C TYR A 27 -10.64 14.25 9.02
N PRO A 28 -11.47 14.37 10.07
CA PRO A 28 -11.33 13.52 11.25
C PRO A 28 -11.62 12.07 10.90
N SER A 29 -10.65 11.21 11.20
CA SER A 29 -10.70 9.79 10.92
C SER A 29 -10.65 9.00 12.22
N LYS A 30 -11.28 7.84 12.24
CA LYS A 30 -11.01 6.86 13.29
C LYS A 30 -9.60 6.33 13.15
N VAL A 31 -8.94 6.03 14.26
CA VAL A 31 -7.61 5.43 14.27
C VAL A 31 -7.60 4.22 15.19
N VAL A 32 -7.15 3.09 14.70
CA VAL A 32 -6.95 1.86 15.48
C VAL A 32 -5.57 1.28 15.17
N ILE A 33 -4.99 0.56 16.11
CA ILE A 33 -3.74 -0.18 15.89
C ILE A 33 -4.12 -1.65 15.63
N ALA A 34 -3.56 -2.24 14.58
CA ALA A 34 -3.61 -3.68 14.33
C ALA A 34 -2.21 -4.28 14.46
N THR A 35 -2.08 -5.43 15.12
CA THR A 35 -0.78 -6.09 15.30
C THR A 35 -0.91 -7.61 15.32
N SER A 36 0.11 -8.30 14.79
CA SER A 36 0.34 -9.75 14.98
C SER A 36 1.42 -10.04 16.03
N THR A 37 2.07 -8.99 16.57
CA THR A 37 3.17 -9.10 17.55
C THR A 37 2.93 -8.16 18.74
N PRO A 38 1.84 -8.36 19.52
CA PRO A 38 1.55 -7.49 20.65
C PRO A 38 2.73 -7.49 21.65
N ASN A 39 3.08 -6.31 22.14
CA ASN A 39 4.15 -6.11 23.11
C ASN A 39 3.94 -4.82 23.90
N GLN A 40 4.68 -4.66 25.00
CA GLN A 40 4.55 -3.53 25.92
C GLN A 40 4.83 -2.18 25.25
N TYR A 41 5.71 -2.14 24.24
CA TYR A 41 6.02 -0.91 23.50
C TYR A 41 4.79 -0.39 22.75
N ILE A 42 4.11 -1.29 22.01
CA ILE A 42 2.87 -0.96 21.29
C ILE A 42 1.76 -0.56 22.27
N GLU A 43 1.62 -1.28 23.38
CA GLU A 43 0.63 -0.97 24.42
C GLU A 43 0.85 0.42 25.02
N ASN A 44 2.09 0.74 25.41
CA ASN A 44 2.43 2.05 25.96
C ASN A 44 2.11 3.20 24.99
N ILE A 45 2.35 3.00 23.68
CA ILE A 45 2.01 4.01 22.68
C ILE A 45 0.48 4.10 22.50
N ALA A 46 -0.23 2.98 22.45
CA ALA A 46 -1.68 2.96 22.35
C ALA A 46 -2.35 3.69 23.52
N ASP A 47 -1.89 3.42 24.76
CA ASP A 47 -2.39 4.07 25.97
C ASP A 47 -2.14 5.59 25.94
N LYS A 48 -0.93 5.99 25.51
CA LYS A 48 -0.54 7.41 25.39
C LYS A 48 -1.49 8.19 24.48
N TYR A 49 -1.98 7.57 23.40
CA TYR A 49 -2.86 8.20 22.42
C TYR A 49 -4.32 7.77 22.54
N SER A 50 -4.67 6.98 23.57
CA SER A 50 -6.00 6.42 23.82
C SER A 50 -6.56 5.67 22.59
N LEU A 51 -5.73 4.84 21.96
CA LEU A 51 -6.07 4.05 20.79
C LEU A 51 -6.39 2.60 21.15
N ALA A 52 -7.37 2.02 20.48
CA ALA A 52 -7.67 0.60 20.58
C ALA A 52 -6.63 -0.23 19.82
N ILE A 53 -6.20 -1.34 20.43
CA ILE A 53 -5.37 -2.36 19.78
C ILE A 53 -6.25 -3.54 19.38
N LYS A 54 -6.13 -3.97 18.13
CA LYS A 54 -6.71 -5.21 17.59
C LYS A 54 -5.59 -6.20 17.30
N VAL A 55 -5.59 -7.31 18.02
CA VAL A 55 -4.56 -8.36 17.88
C VAL A 55 -5.03 -9.40 16.88
N ASN A 56 -4.16 -9.74 15.92
CA ASN A 56 -4.43 -10.78 14.94
C ASN A 56 -4.53 -12.15 15.66
N PRO A 57 -5.69 -12.84 15.60
CA PRO A 57 -5.88 -14.14 16.27
C PRO A 57 -5.12 -15.28 15.58
N ASN A 58 -4.56 -15.04 14.39
CA ASN A 58 -3.86 -16.03 13.59
C ASN A 58 -2.48 -15.52 13.12
N PRO A 59 -1.56 -15.18 14.03
CA PRO A 59 -0.24 -14.67 13.67
C PRO A 59 0.60 -15.73 12.94
N GLY A 60 1.64 -15.26 12.22
CA GLY A 60 2.65 -16.14 11.62
C GLY A 60 2.26 -16.80 10.30
N LYS A 61 1.13 -16.43 9.70
CA LYS A 61 0.71 -16.94 8.37
C LYS A 61 1.32 -16.17 7.19
N GLY A 62 2.06 -15.10 7.47
CA GLY A 62 2.71 -14.25 6.47
C GLY A 62 2.07 -12.87 6.35
N ILE A 63 2.80 -11.95 5.72
CA ILE A 63 2.48 -10.52 5.64
C ILE A 63 1.12 -10.25 4.98
N GLY A 64 0.72 -11.03 3.98
CA GLY A 64 -0.58 -10.88 3.32
C GLY A 64 -1.75 -11.13 4.25
N TYR A 65 -1.60 -12.05 5.20
CA TYR A 65 -2.64 -12.32 6.20
C TYR A 65 -2.72 -11.19 7.24
N ASP A 66 -1.60 -10.57 7.59
CA ASP A 66 -1.57 -9.42 8.49
C ASP A 66 -2.20 -8.19 7.82
N PHE A 67 -1.97 -7.99 6.52
CA PHE A 67 -2.66 -6.94 5.76
C PHE A 67 -4.16 -7.17 5.64
N ASP A 68 -4.62 -8.39 5.35
CA ASP A 68 -6.06 -8.69 5.30
C ASP A 68 -6.71 -8.52 6.68
N PHE A 69 -6.02 -8.90 7.75
CA PHE A 69 -6.48 -8.63 9.11
C PHE A 69 -6.58 -7.14 9.36
N ALA A 70 -5.55 -6.34 9.03
CA ALA A 70 -5.58 -4.89 9.19
C ALA A 70 -6.73 -4.25 8.41
N VAL A 71 -6.96 -4.63 7.16
CA VAL A 71 -8.12 -4.17 6.38
C VAL A 71 -9.43 -4.51 7.10
N SER A 72 -9.55 -5.70 7.69
CA SER A 72 -10.75 -6.13 8.42
C SER A 72 -10.99 -5.37 9.72
N CYS A 73 -9.96 -4.72 10.26
CA CYS A 73 -10.05 -3.88 11.46
C CYS A 73 -10.65 -2.49 11.18
N GLY A 74 -10.82 -2.12 9.91
CA GLY A 74 -11.48 -0.88 9.53
C GLY A 74 -12.93 -0.81 10.02
N GLU A 75 -13.31 0.32 10.59
CA GLU A 75 -14.62 0.50 11.23
C GLU A 75 -15.58 1.34 10.38
N THR A 76 -15.14 1.76 9.21
CA THR A 76 -15.89 2.60 8.30
C THR A 76 -15.72 2.14 6.86
N GLU A 77 -16.51 2.72 5.96
CA GLU A 77 -16.53 2.40 4.53
C GLU A 77 -15.16 2.52 3.84
N LEU A 78 -14.38 3.52 4.25
CA LEU A 78 -13.03 3.77 3.75
C LEU A 78 -12.01 3.35 4.79
N THR A 79 -11.10 2.46 4.41
CA THR A 79 -10.05 1.96 5.30
C THR A 79 -8.67 2.14 4.66
N THR A 80 -7.79 2.88 5.32
CA THR A 80 -6.37 2.98 4.97
C THR A 80 -5.55 2.14 5.93
N VAL A 81 -4.78 1.20 5.42
CA VAL A 81 -3.79 0.47 6.22
C VAL A 81 -2.50 1.28 6.21
N ALA A 82 -2.25 1.97 7.32
CA ALA A 82 -1.04 2.76 7.50
C ALA A 82 0.10 1.85 7.98
N HIS A 83 1.22 1.86 7.28
CA HIS A 83 2.42 1.17 7.75
C HIS A 83 3.06 2.00 8.85
N GLN A 84 3.60 1.33 9.87
CA GLN A 84 4.10 1.97 11.10
C GLN A 84 5.28 2.92 10.91
N ASP A 85 5.94 2.87 9.76
CA ASP A 85 7.14 3.64 9.40
C ASP A 85 6.85 4.81 8.44
N ASP A 86 5.61 4.93 7.98
CA ASP A 86 5.19 5.94 7.00
C ASP A 86 4.50 7.15 7.64
N ILE A 87 4.44 8.26 6.92
CA ILE A 87 3.86 9.53 7.38
C ILE A 87 2.78 9.97 6.40
N TYR A 88 1.65 10.45 6.93
CA TYR A 88 0.54 10.97 6.15
C TYR A 88 0.46 12.48 6.25
N ASP A 89 0.37 13.16 5.10
CA ASP A 89 0.17 14.60 5.05
C ASP A 89 -1.18 15.00 5.65
N TYR A 90 -1.26 16.17 6.25
CA TYR A 90 -2.44 16.71 6.89
C TYR A 90 -3.72 16.64 6.02
N GLU A 91 -3.59 16.78 4.71
CA GLU A 91 -4.71 16.77 3.77
C GLU A 91 -5.07 15.39 3.21
N TYR A 92 -4.33 14.31 3.56
CA TYR A 92 -4.53 12.99 2.97
C TYR A 92 -5.98 12.51 3.09
N SER A 93 -6.52 12.41 4.30
CA SER A 93 -7.88 11.89 4.53
C SER A 93 -8.96 12.75 3.88
N ASP A 94 -8.83 14.08 3.89
CA ASP A 94 -9.75 15.01 3.24
C ASP A 94 -9.77 14.82 1.71
N CYS A 95 -8.60 14.69 1.10
CA CYS A 95 -8.46 14.43 -0.32
C CYS A 95 -9.03 13.07 -0.72
N ILE A 96 -8.76 12.02 0.07
CA ILE A 96 -9.30 10.66 -0.15
C ILE A 96 -10.82 10.66 -0.08
N VAL A 97 -11.41 11.21 0.97
CA VAL A 97 -12.87 11.27 1.15
C VAL A 97 -13.54 12.05 0.02
N LYS A 98 -12.99 13.22 -0.35
CA LYS A 98 -13.51 14.01 -1.48
C LYS A 98 -13.41 13.29 -2.82
N ALA A 99 -12.33 12.54 -3.04
CA ALA A 99 -12.15 11.77 -4.26
C ALA A 99 -13.13 10.59 -4.34
N TYR A 100 -13.37 9.90 -3.22
CA TYR A 100 -14.36 8.85 -3.12
C TYR A 100 -15.79 9.37 -3.39
N LEU A 101 -16.19 10.47 -2.74
CA LEU A 101 -17.51 11.05 -2.94
C LEU A 101 -17.80 11.43 -4.41
N LYS A 102 -16.75 11.80 -5.16
CA LYS A 102 -16.82 12.05 -6.61
C LYS A 102 -16.81 10.78 -7.45
N ASN A 103 -16.37 9.65 -6.90
CA ASN A 103 -16.22 8.37 -7.59
C ASN A 103 -16.66 7.21 -6.67
N PRO A 104 -17.94 7.10 -6.29
CA PRO A 104 -18.39 6.14 -5.28
C PRO A 104 -18.28 4.68 -5.72
N ASN A 105 -18.06 4.40 -7.00
CA ASN A 105 -17.77 3.07 -7.53
C ASN A 105 -16.28 2.67 -7.47
N SER A 106 -15.46 3.40 -6.71
CA SER A 106 -14.05 3.06 -6.55
C SER A 106 -13.89 1.77 -5.76
N LEU A 107 -12.96 0.91 -6.17
CA LEU A 107 -12.47 -0.22 -5.36
C LEU A 107 -11.41 0.28 -4.38
N ILE A 108 -10.51 1.11 -4.91
CA ILE A 108 -9.47 1.78 -4.13
C ILE A 108 -9.38 3.25 -4.53
N VAL A 109 -9.02 4.08 -3.57
CA VAL A 109 -8.62 5.48 -3.77
C VAL A 109 -7.21 5.61 -3.23
N PHE A 110 -6.28 6.13 -4.01
CA PHE A 110 -4.88 6.23 -3.59
C PHE A 110 -4.21 7.51 -4.09
N SER A 111 -3.22 7.96 -3.35
CA SER A 111 -2.42 9.13 -3.69
C SER A 111 -1.08 8.75 -4.34
N ASP A 112 -0.45 9.72 -4.98
CA ASP A 112 1.00 9.70 -5.20
C ASP A 112 1.71 9.82 -3.85
N TYR A 113 3.02 9.58 -3.83
CA TYR A 113 3.83 9.60 -2.63
C TYR A 113 5.21 10.22 -2.88
N TYR A 114 5.90 10.55 -1.79
CA TYR A 114 7.31 10.89 -1.78
C TYR A 114 8.08 9.91 -0.89
N GLU A 115 9.38 9.84 -1.04
CA GLU A 115 10.23 9.00 -0.18
C GLU A 115 10.82 9.83 0.95
N ILE A 116 10.82 9.26 2.16
CA ILE A 116 11.53 9.80 3.33
C ILE A 116 12.84 9.04 3.43
N ARG A 117 13.95 9.73 3.27
CA ARG A 117 15.31 9.18 3.34
C ARG A 117 16.13 9.95 4.38
N ASP A 118 17.30 9.43 4.77
CA ASP A 118 18.18 10.06 5.76
C ASP A 118 18.53 11.52 5.45
N LYS A 119 18.63 11.85 4.16
CA LYS A 119 18.94 13.21 3.69
C LYS A 119 17.72 14.12 3.50
N GLY A 120 16.53 13.65 3.88
CA GLY A 120 15.26 14.38 3.76
C GLY A 120 14.30 13.80 2.72
N ASN A 121 13.23 14.53 2.46
CA ASN A 121 12.14 14.11 1.60
C ASN A 121 12.52 14.21 0.11
N VAL A 122 12.30 13.12 -0.63
CA VAL A 122 12.59 13.00 -2.05
C VAL A 122 11.29 12.89 -2.83
N TYR A 123 10.92 13.99 -3.49
CA TYR A 123 9.69 14.08 -4.30
C TYR A 123 9.87 13.61 -5.74
N SER A 124 11.11 13.40 -6.19
CA SER A 124 11.41 12.99 -7.57
C SER A 124 12.76 12.27 -7.65
N ASN A 125 12.71 11.05 -8.11
CA ASN A 125 13.87 10.26 -8.56
C ASN A 125 13.45 9.40 -9.77
N ILE A 126 14.34 8.58 -10.29
CA ILE A 126 14.07 7.75 -11.48
C ILE A 126 12.89 6.78 -11.20
N ASN A 127 12.89 6.12 -10.04
CA ASN A 127 11.85 5.16 -9.67
C ASN A 127 10.48 5.82 -9.55
N LEU A 128 10.38 6.95 -8.86
CA LEU A 128 9.13 7.72 -8.75
C LEU A 128 8.63 8.20 -10.11
N LYS A 129 9.54 8.63 -11.00
CA LYS A 129 9.17 9.02 -12.37
C LYS A 129 8.62 7.84 -13.17
N ILE A 130 9.25 6.67 -13.11
CA ILE A 130 8.78 5.45 -13.76
C ILE A 130 7.39 5.07 -13.24
N LYS A 131 7.18 5.00 -11.92
CA LYS A 131 5.89 4.70 -11.33
C LYS A 131 4.80 5.68 -11.77
N ARG A 132 5.10 6.99 -11.80
CA ARG A 132 4.17 8.02 -12.29
C ARG A 132 3.80 7.88 -13.78
N ILE A 133 4.76 7.42 -14.61
CA ILE A 133 4.50 7.10 -16.02
C ILE A 133 3.55 5.90 -16.12
N LEU A 134 3.79 4.85 -15.34
CA LEU A 134 2.92 3.67 -15.30
C LEU A 134 1.50 4.02 -14.81
N LEU A 135 1.35 5.03 -13.97
CA LEU A 135 0.05 5.50 -13.46
C LEU A 135 -0.68 6.48 -14.40
N LEU A 136 -0.11 6.87 -15.54
CA LEU A 136 -0.78 7.78 -16.49
C LEU A 136 -2.19 7.28 -16.92
N PRO A 137 -2.44 5.98 -17.14
CA PRO A 137 -3.79 5.49 -17.44
C PRO A 137 -4.82 5.80 -16.33
N MET A 138 -4.37 5.87 -15.08
CA MET A 138 -5.24 6.13 -13.91
C MET A 138 -5.73 7.59 -13.84
N ARG A 139 -5.08 8.51 -14.55
CA ARG A 139 -5.53 9.92 -14.65
C ARG A 139 -6.81 10.07 -15.50
N SER A 140 -7.08 9.13 -16.38
CA SER A 140 -8.30 9.12 -17.19
C SER A 140 -9.46 8.49 -16.44
N LYS A 141 -10.54 9.25 -16.21
CA LYS A 141 -11.76 8.74 -15.55
C LYS A 141 -12.38 7.52 -16.24
N LYS A 142 -12.30 7.46 -17.58
CA LYS A 142 -12.85 6.35 -18.38
C LYS A 142 -11.93 5.12 -18.29
N ILE A 143 -10.63 5.31 -18.45
CA ILE A 143 -9.66 4.21 -18.52
C ILE A 143 -9.50 3.56 -17.13
N SER A 144 -9.43 4.34 -16.06
CA SER A 144 -9.27 3.85 -14.66
C SER A 144 -10.45 3.02 -14.15
N SER A 145 -11.60 3.04 -14.85
CA SER A 145 -12.77 2.22 -14.56
C SER A 145 -12.77 0.88 -15.30
N THR A 146 -11.89 0.70 -16.28
CA THR A 146 -11.83 -0.52 -17.08
C THR A 146 -10.80 -1.50 -16.52
N LYS A 147 -11.07 -2.81 -16.64
CA LYS A 147 -10.10 -3.86 -16.31
C LYS A 147 -8.79 -3.68 -17.09
N PHE A 148 -8.90 -3.35 -18.38
CA PHE A 148 -7.73 -3.08 -19.23
C PHE A 148 -6.88 -1.93 -18.69
N GLY A 149 -7.49 -0.78 -18.38
CA GLY A 149 -6.76 0.39 -17.90
C GLY A 149 -6.07 0.16 -16.56
N LYS A 150 -6.76 -0.49 -15.60
CA LYS A 150 -6.18 -0.88 -14.31
C LYS A 150 -4.98 -1.80 -14.50
N ARG A 151 -5.11 -2.82 -15.35
CA ARG A 151 -4.02 -3.76 -15.66
C ARG A 151 -2.87 -3.10 -16.43
N LEU A 152 -3.17 -2.09 -17.27
CA LEU A 152 -2.15 -1.34 -18.00
C LEU A 152 -1.14 -0.64 -17.07
N SER A 153 -1.60 -0.13 -15.92
CA SER A 153 -0.73 0.51 -14.93
C SER A 153 0.13 -0.46 -14.13
N LEU A 154 -0.19 -1.76 -14.16
CA LEU A 154 0.47 -2.79 -13.34
C LEU A 154 1.38 -3.73 -14.15
N ARG A 155 1.25 -3.76 -15.47
CA ARG A 155 1.85 -4.81 -16.31
C ARG A 155 3.37 -4.70 -16.49
N PHE A 156 3.98 -3.59 -16.10
CA PHE A 156 5.43 -3.37 -16.19
C PHE A 156 6.11 -3.19 -14.82
N GLY A 157 5.38 -3.40 -13.74
CA GLY A 157 5.88 -3.30 -12.38
C GLY A 157 4.80 -2.80 -11.41
N ASN A 158 5.09 -2.90 -10.13
CA ASN A 158 4.22 -2.39 -9.08
C ASN A 158 4.32 -0.85 -8.99
N SER A 159 3.34 -0.17 -9.57
CA SER A 159 3.28 1.29 -9.61
C SER A 159 2.54 1.92 -8.43
N ILE A 160 1.74 1.13 -7.68
CA ILE A 160 0.90 1.61 -6.59
C ILE A 160 1.61 1.36 -5.26
N CYS A 161 1.86 2.42 -4.50
CA CYS A 161 2.46 2.34 -3.17
C CYS A 161 1.40 1.83 -2.17
N CYS A 162 1.67 0.72 -1.50
CA CYS A 162 0.71 0.05 -0.63
C CYS A 162 0.13 0.96 0.46
N PRO A 163 0.93 1.64 1.29
CA PRO A 163 0.41 2.49 2.35
C PRO A 163 -0.35 3.73 1.84
N ALA A 164 -0.19 4.11 0.57
CA ALA A 164 -0.94 5.22 -0.02
C ALA A 164 -2.38 4.84 -0.40
N VAL A 165 -2.80 3.58 -0.18
CA VAL A 165 -4.09 3.04 -0.64
C VAL A 165 -5.13 3.05 0.46
N THR A 166 -6.29 3.60 0.13
CA THR A 166 -7.54 3.48 0.90
C THR A 166 -8.47 2.51 0.18
N PHE A 167 -8.93 1.50 0.88
CA PHE A 167 -9.87 0.48 0.40
C PHE A 167 -11.30 0.95 0.57
N VAL A 168 -12.15 0.72 -0.44
CA VAL A 168 -13.59 0.92 -0.36
C VAL A 168 -14.23 -0.44 -0.09
N ILE A 169 -14.44 -0.74 1.18
CA ILE A 169 -14.73 -2.10 1.66
C ILE A 169 -16.00 -2.67 1.03
N ASP A 170 -17.07 -1.87 0.96
CA ASP A 170 -18.36 -2.30 0.42
C ASP A 170 -18.30 -2.62 -1.09
N ASN A 171 -17.42 -1.97 -1.83
CA ASN A 171 -17.27 -2.22 -3.26
C ASN A 171 -16.38 -3.44 -3.53
N ILE A 172 -15.38 -3.69 -2.69
CA ILE A 172 -14.44 -4.82 -2.86
C ILE A 172 -15.14 -6.15 -2.62
N LYS A 173 -16.04 -6.23 -1.64
CA LYS A 173 -16.83 -7.43 -1.30
C LYS A 173 -15.97 -8.69 -1.09
N SER A 174 -14.79 -8.51 -0.52
CA SER A 174 -13.84 -9.61 -0.24
C SER A 174 -13.05 -9.29 1.02
N LYS A 175 -12.86 -10.29 1.86
CA LYS A 175 -12.00 -10.19 3.05
C LYS A 175 -10.57 -10.62 2.74
N ASP A 176 -10.36 -11.37 1.65
CA ASP A 176 -9.06 -11.89 1.22
C ASP A 176 -8.58 -11.02 0.03
N ILE A 177 -7.91 -9.92 0.29
CA ILE A 177 -7.36 -9.02 -0.73
C ILE A 177 -5.90 -9.41 -1.01
N PHE A 178 -5.12 -9.56 0.05
CA PHE A 178 -3.68 -9.78 0.04
C PHE A 178 -3.27 -11.24 0.18
N LYS A 179 -4.19 -12.13 0.56
CA LYS A 179 -3.89 -13.54 0.79
C LYS A 179 -3.31 -14.21 -0.44
N CYS A 180 -2.04 -14.57 -0.35
CA CYS A 180 -1.26 -15.29 -1.35
C CYS A 180 -0.04 -15.93 -0.68
N ASP A 181 0.73 -16.70 -1.45
CA ASP A 181 1.98 -17.33 -1.00
C ASP A 181 3.21 -16.45 -1.25
N PHE A 182 3.02 -15.20 -1.65
CA PHE A 182 4.10 -14.24 -1.89
C PHE A 182 4.58 -13.62 -0.59
N VAL A 183 5.86 -13.24 -0.60
CA VAL A 183 6.54 -12.58 0.51
C VAL A 183 6.86 -11.12 0.15
N CYS A 184 7.27 -10.87 -1.09
CA CYS A 184 7.68 -9.55 -1.56
C CYS A 184 6.57 -8.82 -2.33
N ASP A 185 5.93 -9.49 -3.30
CA ASP A 185 4.97 -8.88 -4.23
C ASP A 185 3.50 -9.02 -3.80
N VAL A 186 3.27 -9.07 -2.49
CA VAL A 186 1.94 -9.25 -1.88
C VAL A 186 0.96 -8.15 -2.30
N ASP A 187 1.42 -6.92 -2.32
CA ASP A 187 0.63 -5.75 -2.72
C ASP A 187 0.40 -5.73 -4.24
N TRP A 188 1.42 -6.05 -5.06
CA TRP A 188 1.24 -6.14 -6.51
C TRP A 188 0.24 -7.23 -6.89
N PHE A 189 0.29 -8.38 -6.20
CA PHE A 189 -0.70 -9.43 -6.34
C PHE A 189 -2.12 -8.94 -5.98
N ALA A 190 -2.26 -8.20 -4.88
CA ALA A 190 -3.53 -7.64 -4.47
C ALA A 190 -4.10 -6.65 -5.51
N TRP A 191 -3.25 -5.78 -6.06
CA TRP A 191 -3.68 -4.85 -7.12
C TRP A 191 -4.08 -5.57 -8.41
N GLU A 192 -3.35 -6.60 -8.80
CA GLU A 192 -3.71 -7.43 -9.95
C GLU A 192 -5.09 -8.08 -9.75
N LYS A 193 -5.31 -8.71 -8.61
CA LYS A 193 -6.58 -9.34 -8.23
C LYS A 193 -7.74 -8.33 -8.23
N LEU A 194 -7.55 -7.15 -7.65
CA LEU A 194 -8.55 -6.09 -7.67
C LEU A 194 -8.78 -5.51 -9.07
N SER A 195 -7.75 -5.48 -9.92
CA SER A 195 -7.87 -4.95 -11.28
C SER A 195 -8.85 -5.75 -12.16
N LEU A 196 -9.10 -7.00 -11.83
CA LEU A 196 -10.04 -7.89 -12.52
C LEU A 196 -11.50 -7.68 -12.11
N LYS A 197 -11.74 -7.00 -10.99
CA LYS A 197 -13.09 -6.67 -10.51
C LYS A 197 -13.67 -5.46 -11.26
N ASP A 198 -14.99 -5.37 -11.31
CA ASP A 198 -15.67 -4.16 -11.75
C ASP A 198 -15.54 -3.08 -10.68
N GLY A 199 -15.43 -1.83 -11.10
CA GLY A 199 -15.14 -0.69 -10.24
C GLY A 199 -13.84 0.02 -10.63
N LYS A 200 -13.61 1.16 -10.01
CA LYS A 200 -12.57 2.11 -10.41
C LYS A 200 -11.35 2.05 -9.49
N PHE A 201 -10.18 2.31 -10.05
CA PHE A 201 -8.98 2.74 -9.32
C PHE A 201 -8.90 4.26 -9.40
N THR A 202 -9.16 4.94 -8.29
CA THR A 202 -9.15 6.42 -8.25
C THR A 202 -7.80 6.91 -7.75
N PHE A 203 -7.08 7.59 -8.63
CA PHE A 203 -5.72 8.09 -8.37
C PHE A 203 -5.71 9.60 -8.15
N LEU A 204 -5.04 10.04 -7.10
CA LEU A 204 -4.73 11.44 -6.76
C LEU A 204 -3.26 11.71 -7.09
N ASN A 205 -3.00 12.67 -7.98
CA ASN A 205 -1.63 13.01 -8.41
C ASN A 205 -0.79 13.72 -7.33
N ASN A 206 -1.40 14.13 -6.22
CA ASN A 206 -0.71 14.83 -5.15
C ASN A 206 0.02 13.80 -4.29
N PRO A 207 1.31 14.00 -3.98
CA PRO A 207 2.04 13.15 -3.04
C PRO A 207 1.60 13.50 -1.62
N LEU A 208 0.64 12.73 -1.09
CA LEU A 208 -0.02 12.98 0.20
C LEU A 208 0.44 12.05 1.32
N MET A 209 1.45 11.23 1.06
CA MET A 209 2.10 10.43 2.09
C MET A 209 3.59 10.28 1.78
N GLY A 210 4.39 10.18 2.81
CA GLY A 210 5.82 9.89 2.76
C GLY A 210 6.08 8.43 3.08
N HIS A 211 6.64 7.70 2.11
CA HIS A 211 7.09 6.33 2.28
C HIS A 211 8.54 6.32 2.76
N ARG A 212 8.77 5.77 3.95
CA ARG A 212 10.11 5.71 4.54
C ARG A 212 10.93 4.59 3.93
N VAL A 213 12.14 4.93 3.51
CA VAL A 213 13.14 3.99 2.99
C VAL A 213 14.26 3.88 4.01
N HIS A 214 14.34 2.75 4.70
CA HIS A 214 15.35 2.49 5.74
C HIS A 214 15.80 1.01 5.71
N GLU A 215 16.95 0.72 6.30
CA GLU A 215 17.57 -0.61 6.26
C GLU A 215 16.73 -1.69 6.98
N GLU A 216 15.98 -1.30 8.02
CA GLU A 216 15.13 -2.20 8.81
C GLU A 216 13.74 -2.43 8.18
N SER A 217 13.45 -1.87 7.00
CA SER A 217 12.16 -2.12 6.35
C SER A 217 12.01 -3.59 6.01
N THR A 218 10.80 -4.13 6.16
CA THR A 218 10.48 -5.54 5.84
C THR A 218 10.94 -5.92 4.43
N THR A 219 10.90 -4.97 3.51
CA THR A 219 11.37 -5.14 2.13
C THR A 219 12.89 -5.37 2.09
N THR A 220 13.66 -4.73 2.94
CA THR A 220 15.13 -4.84 2.99
C THR A 220 15.58 -6.12 3.69
N GLU A 221 14.91 -6.52 4.80
CA GLU A 221 15.20 -7.78 5.51
C GLU A 221 14.88 -9.04 4.68
N ILE A 222 13.84 -8.99 3.84
CA ILE A 222 13.32 -10.14 3.08
C ILE A 222 13.99 -10.25 1.70
N ILE A 223 14.76 -9.26 1.25
CA ILE A 223 15.45 -9.32 -0.06
C ILE A 223 16.52 -10.41 -0.04
N ASN A 224 16.05 -11.64 -0.04
CA ASN A 224 16.71 -12.68 -0.79
C ASN A 224 16.39 -12.38 -2.26
N ASP A 225 17.29 -11.72 -2.99
CA ASP A 225 17.13 -11.31 -4.40
C ASP A 225 16.49 -12.39 -5.28
N ARG A 226 16.69 -13.66 -4.91
CA ARG A 226 16.14 -14.82 -5.60
C ARG A 226 14.63 -15.01 -5.39
N ILE A 227 14.08 -14.67 -4.21
CA ILE A 227 12.63 -14.82 -3.94
C ILE A 227 11.90 -13.74 -4.70
N ARG A 228 12.32 -12.49 -4.55
CA ARG A 228 11.72 -11.35 -5.24
C ARG A 228 11.75 -11.53 -6.76
N THR A 229 12.92 -11.86 -7.34
CA THR A 229 13.04 -12.12 -8.79
C THR A 229 12.08 -13.20 -9.29
N LYS A 230 11.80 -14.23 -8.48
CA LYS A 230 10.84 -15.28 -8.84
C LYS A 230 9.40 -14.79 -8.77
N GLU A 231 9.06 -14.02 -7.73
CA GLU A 231 7.71 -13.46 -7.55
C GLU A 231 7.41 -12.44 -8.66
N ASP A 232 8.35 -11.52 -8.96
CA ASP A 232 8.28 -10.60 -10.11
C ASP A 232 7.97 -11.35 -11.41
N LEU A 233 8.68 -12.45 -11.67
CA LEU A 233 8.45 -13.24 -12.88
C LEU A 233 7.03 -13.83 -12.91
N VAL A 234 6.53 -14.34 -11.79
CA VAL A 234 5.16 -14.86 -11.67
C VAL A 234 4.17 -13.72 -11.91
N MET A 235 4.44 -12.53 -11.36
CA MET A 235 3.58 -11.36 -11.58
C MET A 235 3.59 -10.93 -13.04
N PHE A 236 4.75 -10.85 -13.71
CA PHE A 236 4.79 -10.54 -15.15
C PHE A 236 4.01 -11.56 -16.00
N GLN A 237 4.04 -12.85 -15.62
CA GLN A 237 3.29 -13.91 -16.33
C GLN A 237 1.77 -13.76 -16.23
N LYS A 238 1.25 -13.00 -15.27
CA LYS A 238 -0.18 -12.64 -15.22
C LYS A 238 -0.59 -11.64 -16.31
N PHE A 239 0.36 -10.93 -16.91
CA PHE A 239 0.14 -9.89 -17.92
C PHE A 239 0.67 -10.25 -19.30
N TRP A 240 1.72 -11.09 -19.39
CA TRP A 240 2.48 -11.34 -20.59
C TRP A 240 2.75 -12.83 -20.81
N PRO A 241 2.85 -13.28 -22.10
CA PRO A 241 3.36 -14.61 -22.39
C PRO A 241 4.75 -14.84 -21.81
N LYS A 242 5.05 -16.11 -21.48
CA LYS A 242 6.27 -16.52 -20.76
C LYS A 242 7.57 -15.94 -21.32
N PHE A 243 7.72 -15.91 -22.66
CA PHE A 243 8.94 -15.40 -23.29
C PHE A 243 9.11 -13.89 -23.10
N ILE A 244 8.00 -13.11 -23.14
CA ILE A 244 8.00 -11.65 -22.88
C ILE A 244 8.24 -11.39 -21.39
N SER A 245 7.60 -12.14 -20.51
CA SER A 245 7.80 -12.01 -19.05
C SER A 245 9.27 -12.23 -18.66
N ASN A 246 9.93 -13.24 -19.22
CA ASN A 246 11.35 -13.49 -18.97
C ASN A 246 12.23 -12.33 -19.43
N LEU A 247 11.90 -11.71 -20.56
CA LEU A 247 12.64 -10.56 -21.07
C LEU A 247 12.46 -9.34 -20.16
N ILE A 248 11.20 -9.01 -19.80
CA ILE A 248 10.89 -7.88 -18.92
C ILE A 248 11.56 -8.07 -17.56
N ASN A 249 11.46 -9.27 -16.97
CA ASN A 249 12.04 -9.56 -15.66
C ASN A 249 13.56 -9.36 -15.63
N LYS A 250 14.28 -9.75 -16.69
CA LYS A 250 15.74 -9.49 -16.78
C LYS A 250 16.08 -8.00 -16.75
N PHE A 251 15.28 -7.15 -17.41
CA PHE A 251 15.49 -5.70 -17.37
C PHE A 251 15.08 -5.10 -16.03
N TYR A 252 14.01 -5.59 -15.42
CA TYR A 252 13.49 -5.12 -14.14
C TYR A 252 14.50 -5.34 -13.01
N VAL A 253 15.02 -6.57 -12.87
CA VAL A 253 16.06 -6.93 -11.89
C VAL A 253 17.34 -6.09 -12.10
N LYS A 254 17.76 -5.88 -13.37
CA LYS A 254 18.92 -5.05 -13.64
C LYS A 254 18.71 -3.58 -13.22
N ALA A 255 17.51 -3.06 -13.39
CA ALA A 255 17.18 -1.71 -12.98
C ALA A 255 17.13 -1.56 -11.44
N GLU A 256 16.63 -2.57 -10.71
CA GLU A 256 16.65 -2.58 -9.25
C GLU A 256 18.07 -2.58 -8.70
N ASN A 257 18.94 -3.47 -9.18
CA ASN A 257 20.35 -3.57 -8.76
C ASN A 257 21.19 -2.31 -9.08
N SER A 258 20.73 -1.45 -9.99
CA SER A 258 21.41 -0.20 -10.31
C SER A 258 20.97 0.99 -9.44
N ASN A 259 19.94 0.80 -8.59
CA ASN A 259 19.34 1.83 -7.75
C ASN A 259 19.50 1.55 -6.23
N SER A 260 20.05 0.39 -5.86
CA SER A 260 20.59 0.06 -4.54
C SER A 260 22.06 0.48 -4.47
#